data_6f2f1ad0c2ebb1ce2be7c1d6907d74ef
#
_entry.id   6f2f1ad0c2ebb1ce2be7c1d6907d74ef
#
_cell.length_a   1.000
_cell.length_b   1.000
_cell.length_c   1.000
_cell.angle_alpha   90.00
_cell.angle_beta   90.00
_cell.angle_gamma   90.00
#
_symmetry.space_group_name_H-M   'P 1'
#
loop_
_entity.id
_entity.type
_entity.pdbx_description
1 polymer ?
#
loop_
_entity_poly.entity_id
_entity_poly.type
_entity_poly.pdbx_seq_one_letter_code
_entity_poly.pdbx_strand_id
1 'polypeptide(L)'
;MPLRADMPYEAWPSAKSSLEPSKRQGRQVTVVGVRIVSTMNPILGADMTTYQYLIVGGGMAADSAARGIRDIDKKGSIAILSADVDAPYPRPALSKKLWTDPEFTWDQVDLATVADTGAELRLGTEVLSIDRDDKTVLTASGQVFGYQKLLLVTGLTPSRIDDDGDAVLYFRCARDYQKLRALAQPGHQFVVVGGGYIGAELAAGLVQQGCEVALVTPDPTLGGSQFPAQIASEYQKLFADAGVHLVTGKRVCSVRKHEAAEVTLDDGTILQADDVIAGLGASPVTKLAEEAGLTVNDGVIVDEQLRTNDPAIWAAGDIANYPDPVLGRTRVEHVDNATAMGKAAGRIMAGSKDSYTHTPMMYSQVFGVRWEAVGTLDSSLATTSVEAGDGQVVYYLSDGKPVGVLLWNLPGRTDKAVTVLADPPEDLSTAIS
;
A
#
# COMPACT_ATOMS: atom_id res chain seq x y z
N MET A 1 -0.91 39.74 12.87
CA MET A 1 0.50 39.57 13.24
C MET A 1 1.02 38.40 12.40
N PRO A 2 1.94 38.60 11.48
CA PRO A 2 2.47 37.53 10.64
C PRO A 2 3.57 36.80 11.38
N LEU A 3 3.51 35.48 11.42
CA LEU A 3 4.57 34.64 11.93
C LEU A 3 5.59 34.37 10.82
N ARG A 4 6.84 34.61 11.18
CA ARG A 4 8.03 34.61 10.34
C ARG A 4 8.36 33.22 9.82
N ALA A 5 8.61 33.15 8.50
CA ALA A 5 9.54 32.20 7.91
C ALA A 5 10.96 32.56 8.41
N ASP A 6 11.69 31.56 8.82
CA ASP A 6 13.16 31.42 8.86
C ASP A 6 13.59 30.59 10.08
N MET A 7 13.75 29.29 9.88
CA MET A 7 14.71 28.50 10.66
C MET A 7 15.51 27.59 9.73
N PRO A 8 16.86 27.64 9.84
CA PRO A 8 17.72 26.84 9.01
C PRO A 8 17.72 25.37 9.44
N TYR A 9 17.80 24.51 8.44
CA TYR A 9 17.95 23.06 8.54
C TYR A 9 19.31 22.74 9.19
N GLU A 10 19.34 22.37 10.48
CA GLU A 10 20.53 21.84 11.11
C GLU A 10 20.72 20.37 10.76
N ALA A 11 21.87 20.09 10.15
CA ALA A 11 22.32 18.78 9.74
C ALA A 11 22.54 17.86 10.95
N TRP A 12 22.04 16.65 10.88
CA TRP A 12 22.39 15.59 11.84
C TRP A 12 23.84 15.17 11.65
N PRO A 13 24.58 14.90 12.77
CA PRO A 13 25.99 14.60 12.71
C PRO A 13 26.23 13.22 12.08
N SER A 14 26.98 13.20 10.99
CA SER A 14 27.55 12.00 10.40
C SER A 14 28.62 11.41 11.32
N ALA A 15 28.42 10.22 11.84
CA ALA A 15 29.47 9.46 12.50
C ALA A 15 30.51 9.02 11.47
N LYS A 16 31.65 9.72 11.45
CA LYS A 16 32.85 9.28 10.73
C LYS A 16 33.50 8.14 11.52
N SER A 17 33.45 6.94 11.03
CA SER A 17 34.37 5.89 11.45
C SER A 17 35.56 5.84 10.49
N SER A 18 36.68 6.34 10.95
CA SER A 18 38.00 6.17 10.34
C SER A 18 38.50 4.76 10.65
N LEU A 19 38.63 3.90 9.65
CA LEU A 19 39.45 2.69 9.73
C LEU A 19 40.32 2.62 8.47
N GLU A 20 41.62 2.80 8.68
CA GLU A 20 42.66 2.58 7.68
C GLU A 20 42.80 1.09 7.31
N PRO A 21 43.20 0.76 6.07
CA PRO A 21 43.38 -0.62 5.66
C PRO A 21 44.77 -1.17 6.05
N SER A 22 44.83 -2.15 6.94
CA SER A 22 46.03 -2.94 7.18
C SER A 22 46.10 -4.09 6.17
N LYS A 23 47.15 -4.09 5.38
CA LYS A 23 47.57 -5.22 4.55
C LYS A 23 47.92 -6.43 5.45
N ARG A 24 47.27 -7.60 5.23
CA ARG A 24 47.85 -8.89 5.60
C ARG A 24 47.52 -9.98 4.56
N GLN A 25 48.57 -10.72 4.29
CA GLN A 25 48.81 -11.81 3.35
C GLN A 25 47.82 -12.99 3.45
N GLY A 26 47.67 -13.67 2.34
CA GLY A 26 46.81 -14.84 2.15
C GLY A 26 47.14 -16.04 3.04
N ARG A 27 46.08 -16.71 3.49
CA ARG A 27 46.06 -18.12 3.84
C ARG A 27 44.76 -18.72 3.33
N GLN A 28 44.90 -19.76 2.51
CA GLN A 28 43.78 -20.64 2.17
C GLN A 28 43.25 -21.29 3.46
N VAL A 29 41.95 -21.21 3.66
CA VAL A 29 41.25 -21.97 4.71
C VAL A 29 40.18 -22.82 4.04
N THR A 30 40.39 -24.13 4.19
CA THR A 30 39.42 -25.18 3.83
C THR A 30 38.16 -25.03 4.67
N VAL A 31 37.01 -24.87 4.05
CA VAL A 31 35.73 -24.80 4.74
C VAL A 31 35.30 -26.22 5.12
N VAL A 32 35.45 -26.56 6.38
CA VAL A 32 34.77 -27.71 7.00
C VAL A 32 33.42 -27.20 7.53
N GLY A 33 32.34 -27.85 7.09
CA GLY A 33 30.99 -27.47 7.46
C GLY A 33 30.77 -27.53 8.98
N VAL A 34 30.58 -26.40 9.61
CA VAL A 34 30.15 -26.28 11.00
C VAL A 34 28.65 -26.05 11.00
N ARG A 35 27.92 -27.06 11.45
CA ARG A 35 26.52 -26.97 11.79
C ARG A 35 26.41 -26.14 13.09
N ILE A 36 26.14 -24.86 12.97
CA ILE A 36 25.88 -24.02 14.14
C ILE A 36 24.46 -24.34 14.64
N VAL A 37 24.36 -25.20 15.64
CA VAL A 37 23.19 -25.27 16.50
C VAL A 37 23.36 -24.12 17.49
N SER A 38 22.81 -22.95 17.15
CA SER A 38 22.77 -21.82 18.07
C SER A 38 21.66 -22.09 19.09
N THR A 39 22.02 -22.66 20.23
CA THR A 39 21.21 -22.52 21.43
C THR A 39 21.42 -21.11 21.98
N MET A 40 20.68 -20.15 21.43
CA MET A 40 20.51 -18.87 22.10
C MET A 40 19.68 -19.14 23.36
N ASN A 41 20.34 -19.19 24.50
CA ASN A 41 19.68 -19.05 25.79
C ASN A 41 18.98 -17.68 25.79
N PRO A 42 17.66 -17.60 26.00
CA PRO A 42 17.02 -16.33 26.25
C PRO A 42 17.63 -15.71 27.47
N ILE A 43 17.91 -14.42 27.43
CA ILE A 43 18.28 -13.64 28.62
C ILE A 43 17.08 -13.71 29.58
N LEU A 44 17.12 -14.65 30.48
CA LEU A 44 16.17 -14.80 31.59
C LEU A 44 16.32 -13.58 32.50
N GLY A 45 15.37 -12.64 32.42
CA GLY A 45 15.32 -11.55 33.41
C GLY A 45 14.63 -10.26 33.01
N ALA A 46 14.15 -10.10 31.78
CA ALA A 46 13.24 -8.99 31.46
C ALA A 46 11.80 -9.50 31.53
N ASP A 47 10.95 -8.89 32.34
CA ASP A 47 9.52 -9.18 32.40
C ASP A 47 8.94 -9.04 31.00
N MET A 48 8.54 -10.16 30.38
CA MET A 48 7.91 -10.17 29.07
C MET A 48 6.54 -9.51 29.18
N THR A 49 6.37 -8.38 28.50
CA THR A 49 5.07 -7.71 28.44
C THR A 49 4.11 -8.49 27.55
N THR A 50 2.98 -8.90 28.13
CA THR A 50 1.92 -9.59 27.38
C THR A 50 0.71 -8.67 27.21
N TYR A 51 0.24 -8.55 25.96
CA TYR A 51 -0.93 -7.77 25.61
C TYR A 51 -2.14 -8.65 25.34
N GLN A 52 -3.32 -8.16 25.66
CA GLN A 52 -4.57 -8.83 25.29
C GLN A 52 -4.73 -8.81 23.77
N TYR A 53 -4.40 -7.70 23.15
CA TYR A 53 -4.43 -7.50 21.70
C TYR A 53 -3.09 -6.97 21.23
N LEU A 54 -2.41 -7.74 20.40
CA LEU A 54 -1.16 -7.33 19.76
C LEU A 54 -1.41 -7.18 18.25
N ILE A 55 -1.02 -6.04 17.68
CA ILE A 55 -1.19 -5.74 16.27
C ILE A 55 0.20 -5.57 15.63
N VAL A 56 0.49 -6.30 14.58
CA VAL A 56 1.74 -6.21 13.83
C VAL A 56 1.50 -5.52 12.49
N GLY A 57 2.04 -4.32 12.37
CA GLY A 57 1.84 -3.35 11.28
C GLY A 57 1.21 -2.06 11.81
N GLY A 58 1.66 -0.90 11.31
CA GLY A 58 1.27 0.43 11.80
C GLY A 58 0.50 1.27 10.78
N GLY A 59 -0.26 0.63 9.87
CA GLY A 59 -1.04 1.34 8.86
C GLY A 59 -2.49 1.62 9.27
N MET A 60 -3.31 2.01 8.28
CA MET A 60 -4.74 2.34 8.46
C MET A 60 -5.55 1.17 9.00
N ALA A 61 -5.23 -0.07 8.62
CA ALA A 61 -5.90 -1.25 9.15
C ALA A 61 -5.61 -1.44 10.65
N ALA A 62 -4.41 -1.10 11.13
CA ALA A 62 -4.05 -1.15 12.55
C ALA A 62 -4.82 -0.10 13.38
N ASP A 63 -4.88 1.14 12.89
CA ASP A 63 -5.69 2.20 13.50
C ASP A 63 -7.15 1.76 13.61
N SER A 64 -7.73 1.32 12.50
CA SER A 64 -9.13 0.88 12.44
C SER A 64 -9.40 -0.32 13.34
N ALA A 65 -8.43 -1.26 13.45
CA ALA A 65 -8.54 -2.40 14.35
C ALA A 65 -8.51 -1.99 15.82
N ALA A 66 -7.62 -1.08 16.21
CA ALA A 66 -7.59 -0.54 17.56
C ALA A 66 -8.92 0.15 17.94
N ARG A 67 -9.51 0.92 17.03
CA ARG A 67 -10.84 1.51 17.19
C ARG A 67 -11.91 0.43 17.30
N GLY A 68 -11.89 -0.57 16.44
CA GLY A 68 -12.82 -1.71 16.47
C GLY A 68 -12.75 -2.48 17.79
N ILE A 69 -11.56 -2.70 18.35
CA ILE A 69 -11.39 -3.28 19.69
C ILE A 69 -12.10 -2.39 20.73
N ARG A 70 -11.86 -1.08 20.68
CA ARG A 70 -12.46 -0.13 21.63
C ARG A 70 -13.97 0.03 21.49
N ASP A 71 -14.56 -0.30 20.34
CA ASP A 71 -16.03 -0.38 20.22
C ASP A 71 -16.62 -1.41 21.20
N ILE A 72 -15.92 -2.50 21.45
CA ILE A 72 -16.36 -3.65 22.28
C ILE A 72 -15.65 -3.67 23.64
N ASP A 73 -14.31 -3.69 23.66
CA ASP A 73 -13.49 -3.76 24.87
C ASP A 73 -12.83 -2.40 25.16
N LYS A 74 -13.38 -1.71 26.17
CA LYS A 74 -12.91 -0.37 26.57
C LYS A 74 -11.60 -0.39 27.37
N LYS A 75 -11.12 -1.56 27.84
CA LYS A 75 -10.05 -1.65 28.84
C LYS A 75 -8.89 -2.56 28.46
N GLY A 76 -9.11 -3.55 27.59
CA GLY A 76 -8.07 -4.52 27.19
C GLY A 76 -6.80 -3.82 26.71
N SER A 77 -5.64 -4.34 27.09
CA SER A 77 -4.37 -3.79 26.63
C SER A 77 -4.18 -4.00 25.13
N ILE A 78 -3.87 -2.92 24.41
CA ILE A 78 -3.59 -2.94 22.96
C ILE A 78 -2.15 -2.46 22.75
N ALA A 79 -1.36 -3.21 21.98
CA ALA A 79 -0.10 -2.71 21.44
C ALA A 79 -0.10 -2.82 19.90
N ILE A 80 0.48 -1.83 19.25
CA ILE A 80 0.73 -1.78 17.81
C ILE A 80 2.24 -1.72 17.60
N LEU A 81 2.81 -2.76 16.97
CA LEU A 81 4.22 -2.82 16.61
C LEU A 81 4.35 -2.43 15.13
N SER A 82 4.99 -1.32 14.86
CA SER A 82 5.17 -0.77 13.52
C SER A 82 6.64 -0.71 13.14
N ALA A 83 7.02 -1.29 12.01
CA ALA A 83 8.34 -1.07 11.42
C ALA A 83 8.52 0.37 10.89
N ASP A 84 7.41 1.07 10.59
CA ASP A 84 7.43 2.48 10.20
C ASP A 84 7.80 3.37 11.40
N VAL A 85 8.42 4.51 11.12
CA VAL A 85 8.79 5.51 12.13
C VAL A 85 7.70 6.56 12.34
N ASP A 86 6.71 6.59 11.46
CA ASP A 86 5.58 7.50 11.52
C ASP A 86 4.36 6.81 12.16
N ALA A 87 3.57 7.58 12.93
CA ALA A 87 2.28 7.13 13.45
C ALA A 87 1.31 6.81 12.31
N PRO A 88 0.24 6.02 12.52
CA PRO A 88 -0.72 5.71 11.47
C PRO A 88 -1.29 6.95 10.80
N TYR A 89 -1.28 6.96 9.46
CA TYR A 89 -1.77 8.05 8.60
C TYR A 89 -2.51 7.49 7.37
N PRO A 90 -3.39 8.30 6.72
CA PRO A 90 -4.09 7.90 5.50
C PRO A 90 -3.12 7.85 4.31
N ARG A 91 -2.68 6.65 3.92
CA ARG A 91 -1.74 6.46 2.79
C ARG A 91 -2.19 7.12 1.48
N PRO A 92 -3.49 7.17 1.11
CA PRO A 92 -3.91 7.89 -0.09
C PRO A 92 -3.55 9.38 -0.10
N ALA A 93 -3.35 10.01 1.05
CA ALA A 93 -2.92 11.40 1.12
C ALA A 93 -1.55 11.62 0.45
N LEU A 94 -0.66 10.63 0.50
CA LEU A 94 0.71 10.72 -0.01
C LEU A 94 0.78 10.96 -1.53
N SER A 95 -0.19 10.42 -2.31
CA SER A 95 -0.24 10.58 -3.77
C SER A 95 -1.35 11.52 -4.25
N LYS A 96 -2.23 11.97 -3.35
CA LYS A 96 -3.42 12.79 -3.68
C LYS A 96 -3.39 14.15 -3.00
N LYS A 97 -4.08 14.32 -1.87
CA LYS A 97 -4.34 15.63 -1.24
C LYS A 97 -3.09 16.43 -0.90
N LEU A 98 -2.03 15.80 -0.45
CA LEU A 98 -0.76 16.49 -0.17
C LEU A 98 -0.09 17.12 -1.41
N TRP A 99 -0.57 16.79 -2.63
CA TRP A 99 -0.11 17.39 -3.88
C TRP A 99 -1.08 18.41 -4.45
N THR A 100 -2.38 18.20 -4.26
CA THR A 100 -3.44 18.91 -4.97
C THR A 100 -4.16 19.95 -4.12
N ASP A 101 -4.05 19.86 -2.80
CA ASP A 101 -4.73 20.76 -1.86
C ASP A 101 -3.68 21.53 -1.03
N PRO A 102 -3.43 22.82 -1.34
CA PRO A 102 -2.42 23.60 -0.64
C PRO A 102 -2.75 23.88 0.83
N GLU A 103 -4.01 23.72 1.23
CA GLU A 103 -4.44 23.87 2.62
C GLU A 103 -4.31 22.57 3.43
N PHE A 104 -4.12 21.43 2.75
CA PHE A 104 -3.94 20.13 3.39
C PHE A 104 -2.45 19.84 3.57
N THR A 105 -2.00 19.89 4.83
CA THR A 105 -0.57 19.75 5.18
C THR A 105 -0.31 18.44 5.94
N TRP A 106 0.98 18.09 6.08
CA TRP A 106 1.41 16.91 6.81
C TRP A 106 0.88 16.83 8.24
N ASP A 107 0.74 17.95 8.93
CA ASP A 107 0.21 18.00 10.31
C ASP A 107 -1.25 17.56 10.45
N GLN A 108 -1.97 17.45 9.33
CA GLN A 108 -3.38 17.04 9.28
C GLN A 108 -3.57 15.55 8.93
N VAL A 109 -2.47 14.79 8.73
CA VAL A 109 -2.57 13.37 8.37
C VAL A 109 -2.59 12.42 9.56
N ASP A 110 -2.32 12.87 10.78
CA ASP A 110 -2.37 12.02 11.98
C ASP A 110 -3.78 11.48 12.21
N LEU A 111 -3.90 10.16 12.32
CA LEU A 111 -5.17 9.49 12.65
C LEU A 111 -5.52 9.54 14.13
N ALA A 112 -4.68 10.16 14.98
CA ALA A 112 -4.88 10.26 16.41
C ALA A 112 -5.11 8.91 17.15
N THR A 113 -4.55 7.82 16.59
CA THR A 113 -4.77 6.44 17.06
C THR A 113 -4.56 6.28 18.55
N VAL A 114 -3.44 6.81 19.08
CA VAL A 114 -3.10 6.70 20.52
C VAL A 114 -4.09 7.49 21.37
N ALA A 115 -4.39 8.71 20.96
CA ALA A 115 -5.29 9.59 21.71
C ALA A 115 -6.71 9.01 21.83
N ASP A 116 -7.22 8.42 20.74
CA ASP A 116 -8.59 7.91 20.67
C ASP A 116 -8.75 6.50 21.25
N THR A 117 -7.68 5.68 21.20
CA THR A 117 -7.79 4.26 21.58
C THR A 117 -7.01 3.89 22.85
N GLY A 118 -6.07 4.71 23.26
CA GLY A 118 -5.15 4.38 24.35
C GLY A 118 -4.27 3.18 24.04
N ALA A 119 -4.07 2.84 22.75
CA ALA A 119 -3.15 1.79 22.33
C ALA A 119 -1.69 2.22 22.56
N GLU A 120 -0.85 1.30 23.01
CA GLU A 120 0.58 1.52 23.04
C GLU A 120 1.13 1.39 21.60
N LEU A 121 1.67 2.47 21.06
CA LEU A 121 2.25 2.50 19.73
C LEU A 121 3.77 2.44 19.80
N ARG A 122 4.38 1.39 19.23
CA ARG A 122 5.81 1.19 19.16
C ARG A 122 6.27 1.33 17.70
N LEU A 123 6.78 2.49 17.37
CA LEU A 123 7.34 2.82 16.07
C LEU A 123 8.76 2.28 15.91
N GLY A 124 9.23 2.10 14.67
CA GLY A 124 10.55 1.53 14.37
C GLY A 124 10.74 0.12 14.96
N THR A 125 9.64 -0.61 15.17
CA THR A 125 9.63 -1.93 15.83
C THR A 125 9.22 -3.00 14.82
N GLU A 126 10.21 -3.56 14.13
CA GLU A 126 10.02 -4.65 13.17
C GLU A 126 9.91 -5.98 13.91
N VAL A 127 8.87 -6.76 13.59
CA VAL A 127 8.69 -8.13 14.08
C VAL A 127 9.33 -9.10 13.10
N LEU A 128 10.21 -9.97 13.60
CA LEU A 128 10.95 -10.94 12.80
C LEU A 128 10.34 -12.34 12.79
N SER A 129 9.73 -12.74 13.93
CA SER A 129 9.13 -14.07 14.03
C SER A 129 7.96 -14.11 15.00
N ILE A 130 7.10 -15.11 14.82
CA ILE A 130 5.96 -15.43 15.68
C ILE A 130 6.16 -16.86 16.20
N ASP A 131 6.15 -17.03 17.52
CA ASP A 131 6.02 -18.31 18.17
C ASP A 131 4.54 -18.52 18.54
N ARG A 132 3.89 -19.49 17.89
CA ARG A 132 2.46 -19.76 18.06
C ARG A 132 2.17 -20.56 19.32
N ASP A 133 3.11 -21.43 19.74
CA ASP A 133 2.95 -22.27 20.90
C ASP A 133 3.07 -21.45 22.19
N ASP A 134 4.08 -20.59 22.26
CA ASP A 134 4.31 -19.67 23.38
C ASP A 134 3.49 -18.38 23.27
N LYS A 135 2.83 -18.14 22.15
CA LYS A 135 2.09 -16.91 21.82
C LYS A 135 2.95 -15.66 22.02
N THR A 136 4.11 -15.62 21.39
CA THR A 136 5.04 -14.50 21.45
C THR A 136 5.44 -14.03 20.05
N VAL A 137 5.93 -12.80 19.98
CA VAL A 137 6.61 -12.26 18.81
C VAL A 137 8.00 -11.78 19.22
N LEU A 138 8.99 -11.98 18.33
CA LEU A 138 10.35 -11.47 18.48
C LEU A 138 10.57 -10.31 17.52
N THR A 139 11.13 -9.22 18.02
CA THR A 139 11.46 -8.03 17.23
C THR A 139 12.92 -8.02 16.78
N ALA A 140 13.24 -7.17 15.79
CA ALA A 140 14.61 -6.97 15.30
C ALA A 140 15.57 -6.44 16.39
N SER A 141 15.06 -5.76 17.43
CA SER A 141 15.84 -5.33 18.58
C SER A 141 16.07 -6.43 19.63
N GLY A 142 15.54 -7.64 19.41
CA GLY A 142 15.62 -8.75 20.35
C GLY A 142 14.59 -8.70 21.49
N GLN A 143 13.65 -7.76 21.47
CA GLN A 143 12.55 -7.74 22.44
C GLN A 143 11.50 -8.80 22.10
N VAL A 144 10.92 -9.40 23.15
CA VAL A 144 9.86 -10.40 23.04
C VAL A 144 8.59 -9.85 23.67
N PHE A 145 7.48 -9.93 22.94
CA PHE A 145 6.15 -9.54 23.40
C PHE A 145 5.20 -10.72 23.35
N GLY A 146 4.46 -10.94 24.45
CA GLY A 146 3.40 -11.93 24.51
C GLY A 146 2.06 -11.36 24.01
N TYR A 147 1.18 -12.25 23.51
CA TYR A 147 -0.16 -11.90 23.11
C TYR A 147 -1.21 -12.92 23.53
N GLN A 148 -2.42 -12.46 23.80
CA GLN A 148 -3.58 -13.37 23.88
C GLN A 148 -4.22 -13.53 22.48
N LYS A 149 -4.25 -12.43 21.71
CA LYS A 149 -4.77 -12.35 20.33
C LYS A 149 -3.85 -11.51 19.48
N LEU A 150 -3.47 -12.01 18.32
CA LEU A 150 -2.55 -11.37 17.38
C LEU A 150 -3.27 -10.99 16.10
N LEU A 151 -3.06 -9.76 15.62
CA LEU A 151 -3.53 -9.31 14.32
C LEU A 151 -2.35 -8.99 13.41
N LEU A 152 -2.32 -9.59 12.23
CA LEU A 152 -1.36 -9.31 11.18
C LEU A 152 -1.96 -8.30 10.18
N VAL A 153 -1.33 -7.12 10.06
CA VAL A 153 -1.70 -6.05 9.12
C VAL A 153 -0.45 -5.43 8.50
N THR A 154 0.48 -6.29 8.08
CA THR A 154 1.81 -5.91 7.57
C THR A 154 1.78 -5.22 6.20
N GLY A 155 0.65 -5.24 5.51
CA GLY A 155 0.44 -4.51 4.26
C GLY A 155 1.24 -5.06 3.08
N LEU A 156 1.76 -4.15 2.24
CA LEU A 156 2.42 -4.47 0.98
C LEU A 156 3.84 -3.89 0.95
N THR A 157 4.69 -4.50 0.15
CA THR A 157 6.01 -3.98 -0.26
C THR A 157 6.01 -3.68 -1.76
N PRO A 158 6.58 -2.54 -2.21
CA PRO A 158 6.66 -2.21 -3.64
C PRO A 158 7.44 -3.24 -4.45
N SER A 159 6.95 -3.54 -5.65
CA SER A 159 7.70 -4.30 -6.64
C SER A 159 8.93 -3.51 -7.12
N ARG A 160 10.03 -4.22 -7.37
CA ARG A 160 11.29 -3.60 -7.76
C ARG A 160 11.69 -3.97 -9.18
N ILE A 161 12.47 -3.10 -9.81
CA ILE A 161 13.18 -3.34 -11.08
C ILE A 161 14.68 -3.48 -10.84
N ASP A 162 15.44 -3.83 -11.87
CA ASP A 162 16.90 -3.82 -11.80
C ASP A 162 17.41 -2.37 -11.72
N ASP A 163 17.96 -1.99 -10.57
CA ASP A 163 18.49 -0.67 -10.31
C ASP A 163 19.80 -0.70 -9.51
N ASP A 164 20.48 0.44 -9.41
CA ASP A 164 21.70 0.60 -8.62
C ASP A 164 21.41 0.81 -7.10
N GLY A 165 20.30 0.28 -6.61
CA GLY A 165 19.88 0.34 -5.20
C GLY A 165 19.17 1.64 -4.85
N ASP A 166 19.81 2.79 -4.94
CA ASP A 166 19.21 4.09 -4.63
C ASP A 166 18.81 4.90 -5.89
N ALA A 167 18.92 4.30 -7.09
CA ALA A 167 18.59 4.97 -8.35
C ALA A 167 17.10 5.22 -8.54
N VAL A 168 16.25 4.45 -7.86
CA VAL A 168 14.79 4.52 -7.98
C VAL A 168 14.15 4.78 -6.62
N LEU A 169 13.24 5.76 -6.57
CA LEU A 169 12.38 5.99 -5.42
C LEU A 169 11.13 5.11 -5.54
N TYR A 170 11.07 4.07 -4.72
CA TYR A 170 9.89 3.19 -4.61
C TYR A 170 8.89 3.80 -3.64
N PHE A 171 7.79 4.33 -4.17
CA PHE A 171 6.87 5.16 -3.39
C PHE A 171 5.90 4.32 -2.56
N ARG A 172 6.00 4.39 -1.22
CA ARG A 172 5.13 3.63 -0.31
C ARG A 172 4.81 4.35 1.00
N CYS A 173 5.73 5.08 1.61
CA CYS A 173 5.59 5.61 2.95
C CYS A 173 5.79 7.13 3.02
N ALA A 174 5.58 7.72 4.19
CA ALA A 174 5.73 9.16 4.43
C ALA A 174 7.13 9.68 4.06
N ARG A 175 8.17 8.91 4.37
CA ARG A 175 9.55 9.27 4.02
C ARG A 175 9.74 9.38 2.51
N ASP A 176 9.12 8.49 1.73
CA ASP A 176 9.20 8.54 0.27
C ASP A 176 8.49 9.80 -0.27
N TYR A 177 7.32 10.13 0.31
CA TYR A 177 6.62 11.38 0.00
C TYR A 177 7.48 12.60 0.33
N GLN A 178 8.06 12.67 1.53
CA GLN A 178 8.89 13.79 1.96
C GLN A 178 10.11 13.96 1.05
N LYS A 179 10.79 12.85 0.70
CA LYS A 179 11.91 12.86 -0.25
C LYS A 179 11.47 13.38 -1.62
N LEU A 180 10.37 12.83 -2.16
CA LEU A 180 9.84 13.25 -3.45
C LEU A 180 9.40 14.72 -3.44
N ARG A 181 8.73 15.16 -2.38
CA ARG A 181 8.26 16.55 -2.24
C ARG A 181 9.41 17.56 -2.20
N ALA A 182 10.53 17.18 -1.60
CA ALA A 182 11.74 18.01 -1.59
C ALA A 182 12.39 18.15 -2.97
N LEU A 183 12.31 17.10 -3.80
CA LEU A 183 12.82 17.08 -5.17
C LEU A 183 11.89 17.78 -6.17
N ALA A 184 10.58 17.84 -5.90
CA ALA A 184 9.57 18.36 -6.81
C ALA A 184 9.64 19.91 -6.92
N GLN A 185 10.58 20.39 -7.72
CA GLN A 185 10.78 21.80 -8.03
C GLN A 185 10.47 22.07 -9.52
N PRO A 186 10.03 23.28 -9.90
CA PRO A 186 9.79 23.63 -11.29
C PRO A 186 11.01 23.34 -12.18
N GLY A 187 10.79 22.62 -13.28
CA GLY A 187 11.83 22.23 -14.24
C GLY A 187 12.64 20.98 -13.85
N HIS A 188 12.44 20.39 -12.66
CA HIS A 188 13.05 19.12 -12.31
C HIS A 188 12.46 17.99 -13.15
N GLN A 189 13.30 17.13 -13.70
CA GLN A 189 12.92 16.07 -14.64
C GLN A 189 12.73 14.73 -13.94
N PHE A 190 11.55 14.16 -14.09
CA PHE A 190 11.22 12.85 -13.53
C PHE A 190 10.85 11.83 -14.60
N VAL A 191 11.35 10.59 -14.46
CA VAL A 191 10.73 9.43 -15.09
C VAL A 191 9.89 8.69 -14.05
N VAL A 192 8.59 8.59 -14.31
CA VAL A 192 7.64 7.78 -13.52
C VAL A 192 7.46 6.44 -14.21
N VAL A 193 7.83 5.36 -13.53
CA VAL A 193 7.76 4.00 -14.06
C VAL A 193 6.51 3.31 -13.54
N GLY A 194 5.61 2.96 -14.47
CA GLY A 194 4.33 2.30 -14.18
C GLY A 194 3.13 3.23 -14.35
N GLY A 195 2.18 2.83 -15.19
CA GLY A 195 0.92 3.54 -15.48
C GLY A 195 -0.27 3.12 -14.61
N GLY A 196 -0.03 2.41 -13.50
CA GLY A 196 -1.06 2.09 -12.50
C GLY A 196 -1.47 3.30 -11.64
N TYR A 197 -2.34 3.09 -10.65
CA TYR A 197 -2.91 4.18 -9.83
C TYR A 197 -1.86 5.11 -9.23
N ILE A 198 -0.88 4.57 -8.54
CA ILE A 198 0.15 5.37 -7.87
C ILE A 198 1.01 6.13 -8.88
N GLY A 199 1.48 5.47 -9.95
CA GLY A 199 2.30 6.14 -10.97
C GLY A 199 1.53 7.27 -11.67
N ALA A 200 0.28 7.05 -12.04
CA ALA A 200 -0.58 8.07 -12.63
C ALA A 200 -0.81 9.25 -11.68
N GLU A 201 -1.15 8.99 -10.41
CA GLU A 201 -1.36 10.03 -9.39
C GLU A 201 -0.10 10.85 -9.13
N LEU A 202 1.07 10.20 -9.06
CA LEU A 202 2.35 10.89 -8.87
C LEU A 202 2.72 11.72 -10.10
N ALA A 203 2.55 11.20 -11.31
CA ALA A 203 2.79 11.96 -12.54
C ALA A 203 1.89 13.22 -12.59
N ALA A 204 0.61 13.07 -12.23
CA ALA A 204 -0.32 14.19 -12.15
C ALA A 204 0.08 15.20 -11.07
N GLY A 205 0.49 14.74 -9.89
CA GLY A 205 0.97 15.60 -8.80
C GLY A 205 2.22 16.39 -9.18
N LEU A 206 3.21 15.73 -9.77
CA LEU A 206 4.49 16.32 -10.15
C LEU A 206 4.35 17.38 -11.25
N VAL A 207 3.58 17.08 -12.31
CA VAL A 207 3.40 18.07 -13.41
C VAL A 207 2.67 19.32 -12.90
N GLN A 208 1.77 19.20 -11.93
CA GLN A 208 1.09 20.33 -11.28
C GLN A 208 2.05 21.17 -10.41
N GLN A 209 3.19 20.62 -9.99
CA GLN A 209 4.25 21.37 -9.32
C GLN A 209 5.25 22.04 -10.30
N GLY A 210 5.01 21.91 -11.61
CA GLY A 210 5.87 22.46 -12.66
C GLY A 210 7.08 21.59 -13.00
N CYS A 211 7.08 20.33 -12.58
CA CYS A 211 8.11 19.37 -12.97
C CYS A 211 7.88 18.90 -14.43
N GLU A 212 8.96 18.51 -15.09
CA GLU A 212 8.92 17.80 -16.37
C GLU A 212 8.78 16.29 -16.11
N VAL A 213 7.73 15.65 -16.63
CA VAL A 213 7.42 14.27 -16.29
C VAL A 213 7.29 13.41 -17.53
N ALA A 214 8.09 12.33 -17.62
CA ALA A 214 7.86 11.22 -18.53
C ALA A 214 7.25 10.03 -17.77
N LEU A 215 6.10 9.52 -18.22
CA LEU A 215 5.45 8.34 -17.64
C LEU A 215 5.60 7.16 -18.60
N VAL A 216 6.26 6.10 -18.12
CA VAL A 216 6.52 4.87 -18.89
C VAL A 216 5.56 3.78 -18.44
N THR A 217 4.82 3.19 -19.40
CA THR A 217 3.89 2.09 -19.13
C THR A 217 3.96 1.02 -20.21
N PRO A 218 3.85 -0.29 -19.86
CA PRO A 218 3.75 -1.36 -20.84
C PRO A 218 2.45 -1.36 -21.62
N ASP A 219 1.40 -0.73 -21.10
CA ASP A 219 0.11 -0.63 -21.80
C ASP A 219 0.24 0.25 -23.04
N PRO A 220 -0.38 -0.13 -24.17
CA PRO A 220 -0.39 0.69 -25.40
C PRO A 220 -1.05 2.05 -25.21
N THR A 221 -1.98 2.14 -24.25
CA THR A 221 -2.68 3.35 -23.84
C THR A 221 -2.71 3.40 -22.32
N LEU A 222 -2.49 4.57 -21.71
CA LEU A 222 -2.54 4.71 -20.25
C LEU A 222 -3.91 4.29 -19.70
N GLY A 223 -3.91 3.34 -18.77
CA GLY A 223 -5.14 2.73 -18.24
C GLY A 223 -5.79 1.70 -19.16
N GLY A 224 -5.15 1.36 -20.29
CA GLY A 224 -5.71 0.49 -21.32
C GLY A 224 -5.94 -0.96 -20.89
N SER A 225 -5.26 -1.44 -19.85
CA SER A 225 -5.53 -2.77 -19.27
C SER A 225 -6.80 -2.81 -18.40
N GLN A 226 -7.27 -1.64 -17.94
CA GLN A 226 -8.40 -1.55 -17.01
C GLN A 226 -9.64 -0.95 -17.66
N PHE A 227 -9.48 0.13 -18.43
CA PHE A 227 -10.58 0.90 -18.98
C PHE A 227 -10.91 0.50 -20.42
N PRO A 228 -12.18 0.53 -20.84
CA PRO A 228 -12.54 0.43 -22.25
C PRO A 228 -11.78 1.47 -23.08
N ALA A 229 -11.54 1.16 -24.35
CA ALA A 229 -10.68 1.94 -25.23
C ALA A 229 -11.04 3.44 -25.30
N GLN A 230 -12.31 3.80 -25.26
CA GLN A 230 -12.77 5.19 -25.27
C GLN A 230 -12.32 5.89 -23.97
N ILE A 231 -12.62 5.33 -22.81
CA ILE A 231 -12.24 5.91 -21.50
C ILE A 231 -10.72 5.95 -21.34
N ALA A 232 -10.01 4.90 -21.76
CA ALA A 232 -8.55 4.89 -21.75
C ALA A 232 -7.95 6.02 -22.60
N SER A 233 -8.52 6.26 -23.80
CA SER A 233 -8.13 7.38 -24.66
C SER A 233 -8.38 8.74 -23.99
N GLU A 234 -9.54 8.93 -23.38
CA GLU A 234 -9.88 10.16 -22.64
C GLU A 234 -8.94 10.34 -21.43
N TYR A 235 -8.71 9.28 -20.67
CA TYR A 235 -7.79 9.28 -19.54
C TYR A 235 -6.37 9.65 -19.96
N GLN A 236 -5.83 9.00 -20.99
CA GLN A 236 -4.52 9.32 -21.54
C GLN A 236 -4.41 10.78 -22.01
N LYS A 237 -5.46 11.30 -22.65
CA LYS A 237 -5.51 12.68 -23.11
C LYS A 237 -5.38 13.69 -21.97
N LEU A 238 -5.97 13.42 -20.78
CA LEU A 238 -5.82 14.30 -19.62
C LEU A 238 -4.36 14.50 -19.24
N PHE A 239 -3.55 13.45 -19.28
CA PHE A 239 -2.12 13.51 -18.97
C PHE A 239 -1.32 14.26 -20.03
N ALA A 240 -1.61 13.96 -21.32
CA ALA A 240 -0.96 14.65 -22.43
C ALA A 240 -1.27 16.16 -22.45
N ASP A 241 -2.53 16.53 -22.24
CA ASP A 241 -2.96 17.94 -22.16
C ASP A 241 -2.34 18.67 -20.95
N ALA A 242 -2.06 17.94 -19.86
CA ALA A 242 -1.37 18.49 -18.70
C ALA A 242 0.16 18.59 -18.86
N GLY A 243 0.72 18.10 -19.98
CA GLY A 243 2.14 18.19 -20.29
C GLY A 243 2.98 16.96 -19.86
N VAL A 244 2.34 15.85 -19.47
CA VAL A 244 3.05 14.61 -19.21
C VAL A 244 3.50 13.96 -20.52
N HIS A 245 4.78 13.68 -20.65
CA HIS A 245 5.32 12.92 -21.78
C HIS A 245 5.03 11.41 -21.58
N LEU A 246 4.10 10.88 -22.39
CA LEU A 246 3.68 9.48 -22.27
C LEU A 246 4.54 8.57 -23.16
N VAL A 247 5.18 7.58 -22.54
CA VAL A 247 5.97 6.54 -23.18
C VAL A 247 5.24 5.21 -23.01
N THR A 248 4.26 4.96 -23.89
CA THR A 248 3.37 3.80 -23.82
C THR A 248 3.89 2.61 -24.63
N GLY A 249 3.43 1.39 -24.29
CA GLY A 249 3.87 0.15 -24.93
C GLY A 249 5.34 -0.19 -24.67
N LYS A 250 5.92 0.33 -23.60
CA LYS A 250 7.34 0.13 -23.25
C LYS A 250 7.51 -0.31 -21.81
N ARG A 251 8.50 -1.17 -21.59
CA ARG A 251 8.90 -1.62 -20.25
C ARG A 251 10.26 -1.05 -19.88
N VAL A 252 10.42 -0.64 -18.65
CA VAL A 252 11.74 -0.32 -18.10
C VAL A 252 12.44 -1.62 -17.76
N CYS A 253 13.65 -1.78 -18.30
CA CYS A 253 14.51 -2.94 -18.03
C CYS A 253 15.46 -2.67 -16.86
N SER A 254 16.07 -1.49 -16.83
CA SER A 254 17.00 -1.13 -15.76
C SER A 254 17.07 0.38 -15.56
N VAL A 255 17.51 0.78 -14.37
CA VAL A 255 17.84 2.17 -14.03
C VAL A 255 19.25 2.22 -13.45
N ARG A 256 20.06 3.15 -13.96
CA ARG A 256 21.41 3.43 -13.46
C ARG A 256 21.50 4.92 -13.11
N LYS A 257 22.14 5.24 -12.00
CA LYS A 257 22.27 6.64 -11.55
C LYS A 257 23.74 7.03 -11.42
N HIS A 258 24.12 8.01 -12.23
CA HIS A 258 25.40 8.68 -12.16
C HIS A 258 25.17 10.15 -11.73
N GLU A 259 25.46 11.11 -12.58
CA GLU A 259 25.05 12.51 -12.38
C GLU A 259 23.56 12.69 -12.64
N ALA A 260 23.04 12.04 -13.69
CA ALA A 260 21.60 11.89 -13.99
C ALA A 260 21.20 10.41 -13.96
N ALA A 261 19.92 10.13 -13.86
CA ALA A 261 19.38 8.80 -13.96
C ALA A 261 19.21 8.40 -15.43
N GLU A 262 19.71 7.23 -15.80
CA GLU A 262 19.55 6.61 -17.11
C GLU A 262 18.56 5.45 -17.00
N VAL A 263 17.42 5.58 -17.70
CA VAL A 263 16.35 4.57 -17.71
C VAL A 263 16.37 3.85 -19.05
N THR A 264 16.75 2.59 -19.04
CA THR A 264 16.81 1.74 -20.25
C THR A 264 15.49 1.02 -20.47
N LEU A 265 14.89 1.20 -21.64
CA LEU A 265 13.67 0.55 -22.07
C LEU A 265 13.94 -0.78 -22.80
N ASP A 266 12.90 -1.58 -22.98
CA ASP A 266 12.94 -2.90 -23.62
C ASP A 266 13.29 -2.88 -25.12
N ASP A 267 13.19 -1.74 -25.79
CA ASP A 267 13.64 -1.55 -27.18
C ASP A 267 15.04 -0.94 -27.29
N GLY A 268 15.74 -0.77 -26.18
CA GLY A 268 17.07 -0.17 -26.10
C GLY A 268 17.09 1.36 -26.05
N THR A 269 15.91 2.03 -26.07
CA THR A 269 15.82 3.47 -25.83
C THR A 269 16.31 3.81 -24.43
N ILE A 270 17.04 4.92 -24.28
CA ILE A 270 17.48 5.44 -22.99
C ILE A 270 16.80 6.79 -22.76
N LEU A 271 16.09 6.91 -21.64
CA LEU A 271 15.57 8.17 -21.13
C LEU A 271 16.51 8.68 -20.04
N GLN A 272 16.74 9.99 -20.00
CA GLN A 272 17.49 10.63 -18.94
C GLN A 272 16.56 11.49 -18.10
N ALA A 273 16.81 11.54 -16.81
CA ALA A 273 16.06 12.39 -15.85
C ALA A 273 16.94 12.69 -14.63
N ASP A 274 16.53 13.67 -13.84
CA ASP A 274 17.18 13.95 -12.56
C ASP A 274 16.89 12.82 -11.56
N ASP A 275 15.64 12.35 -11.50
CA ASP A 275 15.21 11.27 -10.60
C ASP A 275 14.16 10.34 -11.24
N VAL A 276 14.10 9.12 -10.72
CA VAL A 276 13.16 8.08 -11.15
C VAL A 276 12.28 7.63 -9.98
N ILE A 277 10.98 7.50 -10.25
CA ILE A 277 9.99 7.03 -9.29
C ILE A 277 9.29 5.81 -9.84
N ALA A 278 9.10 4.78 -9.02
CA ALA A 278 8.41 3.56 -9.41
C ALA A 278 7.06 3.41 -8.72
N GLY A 279 6.02 3.21 -9.55
CA GLY A 279 4.67 2.79 -9.16
C GLY A 279 4.30 1.48 -9.85
N LEU A 280 5.07 0.41 -9.60
CA LEU A 280 5.03 -0.87 -10.33
C LEU A 280 4.11 -1.93 -9.68
N GLY A 281 3.19 -1.49 -8.84
CA GLY A 281 2.43 -2.40 -7.99
C GLY A 281 3.23 -2.83 -6.76
N ALA A 282 2.65 -3.73 -5.99
CA ALA A 282 3.19 -4.18 -4.72
C ALA A 282 2.80 -5.64 -4.46
N SER A 283 3.51 -6.29 -3.55
CA SER A 283 3.22 -7.65 -3.12
C SER A 283 2.89 -7.70 -1.64
N PRO A 284 2.01 -8.61 -1.17
CA PRO A 284 1.67 -8.72 0.23
C PRO A 284 2.87 -9.18 1.06
N VAL A 285 3.05 -8.56 2.22
CA VAL A 285 4.14 -8.91 3.16
C VAL A 285 3.71 -10.10 4.00
N THR A 286 3.82 -11.30 3.44
CA THR A 286 3.34 -12.57 4.03
C THR A 286 4.42 -13.38 4.72
N LYS A 287 5.70 -13.05 4.54
CA LYS A 287 6.84 -13.83 5.05
C LYS A 287 6.69 -14.20 6.53
N LEU A 288 6.28 -13.25 7.38
CA LEU A 288 6.08 -13.49 8.80
C LEU A 288 5.01 -14.56 9.07
N ALA A 289 3.93 -14.55 8.29
CA ALA A 289 2.86 -15.53 8.38
C ALA A 289 3.31 -16.91 7.87
N GLU A 290 4.03 -16.96 6.75
CA GLU A 290 4.59 -18.18 6.15
C GLU A 290 5.56 -18.87 7.10
N GLU A 291 6.51 -18.13 7.67
CA GLU A 291 7.49 -18.65 8.62
C GLU A 291 6.85 -19.13 9.94
N ALA A 292 5.72 -18.54 10.32
CA ALA A 292 4.90 -19.00 11.44
C ALA A 292 4.01 -20.22 11.09
N GLY A 293 4.03 -20.73 9.85
CA GLY A 293 3.20 -21.86 9.42
C GLY A 293 1.72 -21.53 9.29
N LEU A 294 1.37 -20.26 9.02
CA LEU A 294 0.03 -19.87 8.63
C LEU A 294 -0.19 -20.17 7.14
N THR A 295 -1.46 -20.42 6.76
CA THR A 295 -1.78 -20.71 5.36
C THR A 295 -1.75 -19.42 4.55
N VAL A 296 -0.94 -19.42 3.47
CA VAL A 296 -0.78 -18.29 2.56
C VAL A 296 -1.05 -18.75 1.11
N ASN A 297 -1.87 -17.98 0.40
CA ASN A 297 -2.08 -18.09 -1.04
C ASN A 297 -2.61 -16.75 -1.53
N ASP A 298 -1.81 -16.00 -2.30
CA ASP A 298 -2.07 -14.59 -2.62
C ASP A 298 -2.55 -13.80 -1.38
N GLY A 299 -1.71 -13.78 -0.33
CA GLY A 299 -2.05 -13.23 0.98
C GLY A 299 -2.33 -14.29 2.04
N VAL A 300 -2.53 -13.88 3.26
CA VAL A 300 -2.85 -14.75 4.40
C VAL A 300 -4.31 -15.18 4.30
N ILE A 301 -4.54 -16.48 4.22
CA ILE A 301 -5.90 -17.05 4.13
C ILE A 301 -6.63 -16.86 5.46
N VAL A 302 -7.82 -16.27 5.39
CA VAL A 302 -8.70 -16.09 6.54
C VAL A 302 -10.13 -16.59 6.26
N ASP A 303 -10.87 -16.87 7.33
CA ASP A 303 -12.30 -17.18 7.29
C ASP A 303 -13.17 -15.90 7.28
N GLU A 304 -14.50 -16.05 7.34
CA GLU A 304 -15.46 -14.92 7.38
C GLU A 304 -15.30 -14.06 8.64
N GLN A 305 -14.65 -14.57 9.68
CA GLN A 305 -14.31 -13.86 10.90
C GLN A 305 -12.86 -13.33 10.89
N LEU A 306 -12.25 -13.27 9.70
CA LEU A 306 -10.88 -12.79 9.50
C LEU A 306 -9.83 -13.58 10.30
N ARG A 307 -10.15 -14.80 10.72
CA ARG A 307 -9.27 -15.68 11.49
C ARG A 307 -8.46 -16.54 10.54
N THR A 308 -7.19 -16.71 10.86
CA THR A 308 -6.27 -17.63 10.14
C THR A 308 -6.53 -19.10 10.54
N ASN A 309 -5.70 -20.01 10.09
CA ASN A 309 -5.67 -21.39 10.58
C ASN A 309 -5.17 -21.54 12.04
N ASP A 310 -4.85 -20.43 12.70
CA ASP A 310 -4.58 -20.37 14.14
C ASP A 310 -5.69 -19.59 14.86
N PRO A 311 -6.35 -20.17 15.88
CA PRO A 311 -7.50 -19.54 16.55
C PRO A 311 -7.15 -18.28 17.35
N ALA A 312 -5.87 -18.00 17.58
CA ALA A 312 -5.40 -16.80 18.27
C ALA A 312 -4.85 -15.73 17.32
N ILE A 313 -4.83 -15.99 15.99
CA ILE A 313 -4.22 -15.10 15.00
C ILE A 313 -5.24 -14.72 13.91
N TRP A 314 -5.36 -13.44 13.65
CA TRP A 314 -6.17 -12.82 12.59
C TRP A 314 -5.29 -12.13 11.57
N ALA A 315 -5.80 -11.90 10.37
CA ALA A 315 -5.17 -11.02 9.39
C ALA A 315 -6.22 -10.10 8.76
N ALA A 316 -5.82 -8.86 8.43
CA ALA A 316 -6.70 -7.87 7.84
C ALA A 316 -5.94 -6.89 6.93
N GLY A 317 -6.71 -6.14 6.11
CA GLY A 317 -6.18 -5.19 5.14
C GLY A 317 -5.53 -5.89 3.95
N ASP A 318 -4.57 -5.24 3.32
CA ASP A 318 -3.99 -5.62 2.02
C ASP A 318 -3.36 -7.03 1.99
N ILE A 319 -3.03 -7.62 3.16
CA ILE A 319 -2.45 -8.95 3.24
C ILE A 319 -3.48 -10.08 3.34
N ALA A 320 -4.74 -9.76 3.64
CA ALA A 320 -5.75 -10.79 3.90
C ALA A 320 -6.41 -11.28 2.61
N ASN A 321 -6.42 -12.60 2.42
CA ASN A 321 -7.21 -13.26 1.39
C ASN A 321 -8.45 -13.86 2.06
N TYR A 322 -9.61 -13.27 1.80
CA TYR A 322 -10.86 -13.50 2.53
C TYR A 322 -12.01 -13.87 1.60
N PRO A 323 -13.07 -14.52 2.11
CA PRO A 323 -14.28 -14.83 1.34
C PRO A 323 -15.21 -13.61 1.30
N ASP A 324 -15.17 -12.84 0.21
CA ASP A 324 -16.12 -11.76 -0.03
C ASP A 324 -17.46 -12.32 -0.48
N PRO A 325 -18.61 -11.83 0.03
CA PRO A 325 -19.93 -12.39 -0.31
C PRO A 325 -20.35 -12.16 -1.76
N VAL A 326 -19.78 -11.16 -2.44
CA VAL A 326 -20.10 -10.78 -3.83
C VAL A 326 -18.99 -11.21 -4.80
N LEU A 327 -17.73 -10.95 -4.43
CA LEU A 327 -16.57 -11.18 -5.30
C LEU A 327 -15.98 -12.59 -5.14
N GLY A 328 -16.45 -13.38 -4.16
CA GLY A 328 -15.85 -14.66 -3.82
C GLY A 328 -14.53 -14.50 -3.05
N ARG A 329 -13.68 -15.52 -3.06
CA ARG A 329 -12.40 -15.42 -2.36
C ARG A 329 -11.46 -14.46 -3.09
N THR A 330 -11.03 -13.42 -2.38
CA THR A 330 -10.26 -12.32 -2.98
C THR A 330 -9.32 -11.67 -1.98
N ARG A 331 -8.39 -10.88 -2.47
CA ARG A 331 -7.54 -9.94 -1.73
C ARG A 331 -7.63 -8.58 -2.42
N VAL A 332 -7.92 -7.54 -1.67
CA VAL A 332 -8.12 -6.18 -2.21
C VAL A 332 -7.20 -5.18 -1.53
N GLU A 333 -6.40 -4.49 -2.33
CA GLU A 333 -5.40 -3.51 -1.92
C GLU A 333 -5.97 -2.09 -1.99
N HIS A 334 -6.92 -1.78 -1.12
CA HIS A 334 -7.51 -0.44 -1.12
C HIS A 334 -7.84 0.06 0.28
N VAL A 335 -7.80 1.38 0.46
CA VAL A 335 -8.06 2.04 1.74
C VAL A 335 -9.43 1.70 2.33
N ASP A 336 -10.45 1.59 1.49
CA ASP A 336 -11.80 1.23 1.90
C ASP A 336 -11.82 -0.15 2.57
N ASN A 337 -11.22 -1.16 1.91
CA ASN A 337 -11.05 -2.50 2.46
C ASN A 337 -10.21 -2.51 3.74
N ALA A 338 -9.07 -1.81 3.73
CA ALA A 338 -8.15 -1.79 4.87
C ALA A 338 -8.82 -1.23 6.14
N THR A 339 -9.62 -0.17 6.01
CA THR A 339 -10.31 0.46 7.14
C THR A 339 -11.50 -0.36 7.62
N ALA A 340 -12.37 -0.81 6.70
CA ALA A 340 -13.53 -1.62 7.04
C ALA A 340 -13.12 -2.96 7.66
N MET A 341 -12.17 -3.65 7.03
CA MET A 341 -11.68 -4.96 7.49
C MET A 341 -10.90 -4.83 8.80
N GLY A 342 -10.05 -3.82 8.95
CA GLY A 342 -9.34 -3.56 10.20
C GLY A 342 -10.32 -3.36 11.36
N LYS A 343 -11.33 -2.52 11.18
CA LYS A 343 -12.37 -2.29 12.19
C LYS A 343 -13.13 -3.56 12.54
N ALA A 344 -13.53 -4.34 11.54
CA ALA A 344 -14.20 -5.62 11.74
C ALA A 344 -13.32 -6.61 12.51
N ALA A 345 -12.04 -6.77 12.11
CA ALA A 345 -11.09 -7.63 12.80
C ALA A 345 -10.94 -7.24 14.27
N GLY A 346 -10.81 -5.95 14.58
CA GLY A 346 -10.74 -5.46 15.95
C GLY A 346 -11.97 -5.82 16.78
N ARG A 347 -13.18 -5.61 16.24
CA ARG A 347 -14.45 -5.97 16.89
C ARG A 347 -14.55 -7.48 17.13
N ILE A 348 -14.20 -8.29 16.14
CA ILE A 348 -14.22 -9.75 16.20
C ILE A 348 -13.21 -10.25 17.24
N MET A 349 -12.00 -9.75 17.22
CA MET A 349 -11.00 -10.07 18.25
C MET A 349 -11.48 -9.71 19.65
N ALA A 350 -12.26 -8.63 19.80
CA ALA A 350 -12.81 -8.19 21.07
C ALA A 350 -14.08 -8.97 21.49
N GLY A 351 -14.58 -9.90 20.66
CA GLY A 351 -15.67 -10.80 21.01
C GLY A 351 -16.96 -10.63 20.23
N SER A 352 -16.99 -9.76 19.20
CA SER A 352 -18.11 -9.74 18.25
C SER A 352 -18.21 -11.10 17.53
N LYS A 353 -19.41 -11.50 17.22
CA LYS A 353 -19.71 -12.71 16.44
C LYS A 353 -20.02 -12.39 14.98
N ASP A 354 -19.88 -11.13 14.59
CA ASP A 354 -20.15 -10.69 13.24
C ASP A 354 -19.16 -11.34 12.25
N SER A 355 -19.61 -11.56 11.03
CA SER A 355 -18.75 -11.88 9.90
C SER A 355 -18.40 -10.63 9.12
N TYR A 356 -17.25 -10.63 8.45
CA TYR A 356 -16.88 -9.56 7.52
C TYR A 356 -17.62 -9.74 6.20
N THR A 357 -18.47 -8.80 5.85
CA THR A 357 -19.35 -8.86 4.67
C THR A 357 -19.25 -7.63 3.78
N HIS A 358 -18.29 -6.75 4.04
CA HIS A 358 -18.09 -5.53 3.24
C HIS A 358 -17.40 -5.88 1.93
N THR A 359 -18.05 -5.58 0.80
CA THR A 359 -17.46 -5.64 -0.53
C THR A 359 -16.82 -4.29 -0.84
N PRO A 360 -15.50 -4.23 -1.03
CA PRO A 360 -14.79 -2.97 -1.10
C PRO A 360 -14.92 -2.30 -2.46
N MET A 361 -14.75 -0.97 -2.44
CA MET A 361 -14.63 -0.14 -3.62
C MET A 361 -13.21 0.38 -3.81
N MET A 362 -12.83 0.66 -5.04
CA MET A 362 -11.61 1.35 -5.43
C MET A 362 -11.95 2.74 -5.97
N TYR A 363 -11.03 3.70 -5.82
CA TYR A 363 -11.16 5.01 -6.46
C TYR A 363 -9.81 5.62 -6.80
N SER A 364 -9.79 6.48 -7.80
CA SER A 364 -8.70 7.43 -8.04
C SER A 364 -9.26 8.76 -8.52
N GLN A 365 -8.43 9.80 -8.38
CA GLN A 365 -8.77 11.14 -8.84
C GLN A 365 -7.53 11.82 -9.37
N VAL A 366 -7.57 12.26 -10.63
CA VAL A 366 -6.51 12.99 -11.31
C VAL A 366 -7.12 14.07 -12.22
N PHE A 367 -6.53 15.26 -12.28
CA PHE A 367 -6.93 16.36 -13.17
C PHE A 367 -8.44 16.69 -13.14
N GLY A 368 -9.08 16.56 -11.98
CA GLY A 368 -10.50 16.81 -11.80
C GLY A 368 -11.42 15.64 -12.16
N VAL A 369 -10.91 14.62 -12.82
CA VAL A 369 -11.66 13.38 -13.10
C VAL A 369 -11.57 12.46 -11.89
N ARG A 370 -12.72 12.02 -11.38
CA ARG A 370 -12.84 11.00 -10.34
C ARG A 370 -13.54 9.77 -10.90
N TRP A 371 -12.99 8.61 -10.63
CA TRP A 371 -13.69 7.36 -10.88
C TRP A 371 -13.69 6.48 -9.63
N GLU A 372 -14.72 5.66 -9.53
CA GLU A 372 -14.91 4.66 -8.49
C GLU A 372 -15.20 3.32 -9.17
N ALA A 373 -14.86 2.21 -8.53
CA ALA A 373 -15.12 0.89 -9.08
C ALA A 373 -15.33 -0.16 -7.99
N VAL A 374 -16.08 -1.19 -8.36
CA VAL A 374 -16.30 -2.40 -7.55
C VAL A 374 -16.06 -3.61 -8.45
N GLY A 375 -15.36 -4.62 -7.92
CA GLY A 375 -15.06 -5.85 -8.65
C GLY A 375 -13.92 -5.71 -9.66
N THR A 376 -13.98 -6.46 -10.75
CA THR A 376 -12.89 -6.60 -11.70
C THR A 376 -12.97 -5.55 -12.81
N LEU A 377 -11.91 -4.78 -12.98
CA LEU A 377 -11.69 -3.90 -14.14
C LEU A 377 -10.68 -4.57 -15.07
N ASP A 378 -11.15 -5.16 -16.14
CA ASP A 378 -10.32 -5.82 -17.14
C ASP A 378 -10.87 -5.47 -18.55
N SER A 379 -10.12 -4.68 -19.28
CA SER A 379 -10.50 -4.22 -20.63
C SER A 379 -10.62 -5.33 -21.67
N SER A 380 -10.12 -6.54 -21.37
CA SER A 380 -10.27 -7.72 -22.23
C SER A 380 -11.67 -8.33 -22.16
N LEU A 381 -12.45 -8.00 -21.12
CA LEU A 381 -13.83 -8.44 -20.97
C LEU A 381 -14.79 -7.66 -21.88
N ALA A 382 -15.92 -8.27 -22.20
CA ALA A 382 -17.02 -7.54 -22.83
C ALA A 382 -17.51 -6.44 -21.87
N THR A 383 -17.83 -5.26 -22.43
CA THR A 383 -18.33 -4.13 -21.64
C THR A 383 -19.64 -3.59 -22.16
N THR A 384 -20.48 -3.11 -21.25
CA THR A 384 -21.68 -2.32 -21.57
C THR A 384 -21.57 -0.99 -20.85
N SER A 385 -21.67 0.12 -21.61
CA SER A 385 -21.61 1.47 -21.06
C SER A 385 -22.98 2.14 -21.07
N VAL A 386 -23.29 2.87 -20.01
CA VAL A 386 -24.54 3.63 -19.86
C VAL A 386 -24.19 5.04 -19.40
N GLU A 387 -24.66 6.04 -20.17
CA GLU A 387 -24.52 7.44 -19.79
C GLU A 387 -25.45 7.76 -18.60
N ALA A 388 -24.93 8.48 -17.61
CA ALA A 388 -25.67 8.86 -16.41
C ALA A 388 -25.24 10.25 -15.92
N GLY A 389 -26.05 11.27 -16.24
CA GLY A 389 -25.69 12.66 -15.95
C GLY A 389 -24.43 13.10 -16.70
N ASP A 390 -23.44 13.64 -15.98
CA ASP A 390 -22.16 14.10 -16.54
C ASP A 390 -21.08 13.00 -16.57
N GLY A 391 -21.47 11.76 -16.31
CA GLY A 391 -20.55 10.61 -16.27
C GLY A 391 -21.14 9.37 -16.90
N GLN A 392 -20.47 8.25 -16.74
CA GLN A 392 -20.94 6.98 -17.29
C GLN A 392 -20.69 5.82 -16.34
N VAL A 393 -21.53 4.79 -16.43
CA VAL A 393 -21.37 3.49 -15.79
C VAL A 393 -20.88 2.51 -16.83
N VAL A 394 -19.81 1.77 -16.52
CA VAL A 394 -19.34 0.66 -17.36
C VAL A 394 -19.45 -0.63 -16.58
N TYR A 395 -20.16 -1.60 -17.13
CA TYR A 395 -20.25 -2.96 -16.62
C TYR A 395 -19.29 -3.86 -17.38
N TYR A 396 -18.42 -4.57 -16.65
CA TYR A 396 -17.51 -5.58 -17.20
C TYR A 396 -18.18 -6.94 -17.07
N LEU A 397 -18.27 -7.67 -18.17
CA LEU A 397 -19.08 -8.87 -18.26
C LEU A 397 -18.22 -10.12 -18.48
N SER A 398 -18.41 -11.12 -17.65
CA SER A 398 -17.91 -12.48 -17.84
C SER A 398 -19.11 -13.41 -18.01
N ASP A 399 -19.14 -14.17 -19.10
CA ASP A 399 -20.28 -15.04 -19.44
C ASP A 399 -21.65 -14.32 -19.38
N GLY A 400 -21.66 -13.05 -19.80
CA GLY A 400 -22.86 -12.20 -19.82
C GLY A 400 -23.30 -11.67 -18.46
N LYS A 401 -22.55 -11.95 -17.37
CA LYS A 401 -22.84 -11.43 -16.02
C LYS A 401 -21.84 -10.35 -15.64
N PRO A 402 -22.28 -9.28 -14.96
CA PRO A 402 -21.36 -8.26 -14.47
C PRO A 402 -20.45 -8.81 -13.37
N VAL A 403 -19.14 -8.64 -13.55
CA VAL A 403 -18.09 -9.00 -12.60
C VAL A 403 -17.32 -7.78 -12.10
N GLY A 404 -17.58 -6.62 -12.72
CA GLY A 404 -17.01 -5.34 -12.32
C GLY A 404 -17.88 -4.19 -12.80
N VAL A 405 -17.84 -3.09 -12.05
CA VAL A 405 -18.54 -1.84 -12.38
C VAL A 405 -17.57 -0.68 -12.20
N LEU A 406 -17.42 0.12 -13.25
CA LEU A 406 -16.71 1.40 -13.20
C LEU A 406 -17.72 2.55 -13.23
N LEU A 407 -17.57 3.47 -12.31
CA LEU A 407 -18.35 4.70 -12.16
C LEU A 407 -17.44 5.88 -12.54
N TRP A 408 -17.47 6.27 -13.81
CA TRP A 408 -16.66 7.36 -14.35
C TRP A 408 -17.36 8.70 -14.14
N ASN A 409 -16.77 9.60 -13.35
CA ASN A 409 -17.37 10.86 -12.90
C ASN A 409 -18.75 10.72 -12.22
N LEU A 410 -18.98 9.58 -11.55
CA LEU A 410 -20.23 9.28 -10.85
C LEU A 410 -19.97 8.89 -9.38
N PRO A 411 -19.46 9.78 -8.53
CA PRO A 411 -19.15 9.44 -7.16
C PRO A 411 -20.40 9.10 -6.34
N GLY A 412 -20.22 8.24 -5.32
CA GLY A 412 -21.26 7.93 -4.33
C GLY A 412 -22.32 6.95 -4.80
N ARG A 413 -22.04 6.14 -5.83
CA ARG A 413 -22.96 5.10 -6.34
C ARG A 413 -22.41 3.69 -6.18
N THR A 414 -21.38 3.52 -5.39
CA THR A 414 -20.72 2.23 -5.15
C THR A 414 -21.63 1.19 -4.51
N ASP A 415 -22.54 1.60 -3.61
CA ASP A 415 -23.52 0.69 -3.00
C ASP A 415 -24.45 0.08 -4.06
N LYS A 416 -24.86 0.87 -5.08
CA LYS A 416 -25.64 0.36 -6.22
C LYS A 416 -24.81 -0.60 -7.06
N ALA A 417 -23.52 -0.30 -7.26
CA ALA A 417 -22.60 -1.19 -7.99
C ALA A 417 -22.46 -2.53 -7.30
N VAL A 418 -22.28 -2.54 -5.95
CA VAL A 418 -22.27 -3.77 -5.15
C VAL A 418 -23.56 -4.54 -5.30
N THR A 419 -24.72 -3.87 -5.26
CA THR A 419 -26.03 -4.50 -5.42
C THR A 419 -26.17 -5.18 -6.79
N VAL A 420 -25.74 -4.50 -7.87
CA VAL A 420 -25.76 -5.06 -9.23
C VAL A 420 -24.85 -6.27 -9.36
N LEU A 421 -23.69 -6.27 -8.73
CA LEU A 421 -22.79 -7.43 -8.74
C LEU A 421 -23.33 -8.62 -7.95
N ALA A 422 -24.02 -8.34 -6.85
CA ALA A 422 -24.62 -9.38 -5.98
C ALA A 422 -25.86 -10.02 -6.61
N ASP A 423 -26.72 -9.21 -7.26
CA ASP A 423 -27.97 -9.64 -7.90
C ASP A 423 -28.19 -8.87 -9.19
N PRO A 424 -27.60 -9.31 -10.31
CA PRO A 424 -27.65 -8.59 -11.58
C PRO A 424 -29.05 -8.51 -12.14
N PRO A 425 -29.58 -7.30 -12.42
CA PRO A 425 -30.86 -7.15 -13.10
C PRO A 425 -30.76 -7.59 -14.59
N GLU A 426 -31.90 -7.94 -15.20
CA GLU A 426 -31.97 -8.30 -16.63
C GLU A 426 -31.59 -7.09 -17.52
N ASP A 427 -31.92 -5.88 -17.11
CA ASP A 427 -31.60 -4.63 -17.80
C ASP A 427 -30.61 -3.80 -16.98
N LEU A 428 -29.37 -3.72 -17.45
CA LEU A 428 -28.32 -2.91 -16.86
C LEU A 428 -28.44 -1.41 -17.17
N SER A 429 -29.26 -1.03 -18.14
CA SER A 429 -29.32 0.37 -18.61
C SER A 429 -29.88 1.34 -17.57
N THR A 430 -30.65 0.85 -16.62
CA THR A 430 -31.27 1.65 -15.55
C THR A 430 -30.79 1.28 -14.15
N ALA A 431 -29.92 0.30 -14.04
CA ALA A 431 -29.51 -0.29 -12.75
C ALA A 431 -28.78 0.70 -11.83
N ILE A 432 -27.99 1.60 -12.43
CA ILE A 432 -27.26 2.66 -11.71
C ILE A 432 -27.54 3.99 -12.41
N SER A 433 -28.57 4.66 -11.98
CA SER A 433 -29.01 5.97 -12.49
C SER A 433 -28.64 7.10 -11.52
#